data_b86d61a16556d237ce2fa2b5c36eed64
#
_entry.id   b86d61a16556d237ce2fa2b5c36eed64
#
_cell.length_a   1.000
_cell.length_b   1.000
_cell.length_c   1.000
_cell.angle_alpha   90.00
_cell.angle_beta   90.00
_cell.angle_gamma   90.00
#
_symmetry.space_group_name_H-M   'P 1'
#
loop_
_entity.id
_entity.type
_entity.pdbx_description
1 polymer ?
#
loop_
_entity_poly.entity_id
_entity_poly.type
_entity_poly.pdbx_seq_one_letter_code
_entity_poly.pdbx_strand_id
1 'polypeptide(L)'
;MKKSFIWVALATFLFVGCRATKVSADMDKAPATPLAQKTYNDATLKGWPHEGFKQNFPGLNLQEAYALLKGLTPKKVIVGVVDSGVDINHEDLKNVVWVNTKEIPDNGIDDDKNGYVDDVHGWNFLGNIAQENTEMTRIYKTKDKKNPDYANAKKEFDKETAETKKRKGYYEQLIQITEFADNNLRKITGKEVYTAKDIDAATKGKTFDAPTTEMIQFMKQLLADVSNSGDIKKELNDAIEYFDTKLKYHLNPDFSPRKTILKDNENDFTKKYYGNNNVIG
;
A
#
# COMPACT_ATOMS: atom_id res chain seq x y z
N MET A 1 -3.25 -43.41 -25.54
CA MET A 1 -4.56 -42.80 -25.27
C MET A 1 -4.73 -42.63 -23.76
N LYS A 2 -4.49 -41.48 -23.19
CA LYS A 2 -4.86 -40.98 -21.83
C LYS A 2 -4.02 -39.73 -21.49
N LYS A 3 -4.29 -38.64 -22.14
CA LYS A 3 -3.74 -37.29 -21.76
C LYS A 3 -4.73 -36.19 -22.20
N SER A 4 -5.97 -36.24 -21.71
CA SER A 4 -6.96 -35.21 -22.08
C SER A 4 -7.93 -34.84 -20.95
N PHE A 5 -7.59 -35.05 -19.68
CA PHE A 5 -8.56 -34.79 -18.60
C PHE A 5 -8.15 -33.77 -17.55
N ILE A 6 -7.03 -33.09 -17.72
CA ILE A 6 -6.53 -32.15 -16.69
C ILE A 6 -6.92 -30.67 -16.96
N TRP A 7 -7.33 -30.32 -18.18
CA TRP A 7 -7.58 -28.96 -18.58
C TRP A 7 -8.97 -28.39 -18.30
N VAL A 8 -9.98 -29.23 -18.08
CA VAL A 8 -11.36 -28.76 -17.84
C VAL A 8 -11.64 -28.38 -16.40
N ALA A 9 -10.81 -28.82 -15.44
CA ALA A 9 -11.03 -28.53 -14.03
C ALA A 9 -10.47 -27.14 -13.59
N LEU A 10 -9.58 -26.52 -14.39
CA LEU A 10 -8.96 -25.25 -14.01
C LEU A 10 -9.80 -24.03 -14.43
N ALA A 11 -10.61 -24.18 -15.49
CA ALA A 11 -11.46 -23.08 -15.98
C ALA A 11 -12.70 -22.80 -15.11
N THR A 12 -13.14 -23.78 -14.32
CA THR A 12 -14.33 -23.61 -13.45
C THR A 12 -14.05 -22.98 -12.09
N PHE A 13 -12.77 -22.81 -11.69
CA PHE A 13 -12.42 -22.17 -10.43
C PHE A 13 -12.24 -20.65 -10.50
N LEU A 14 -12.24 -20.06 -11.70
CA LEU A 14 -12.07 -18.62 -11.89
C LEU A 14 -13.38 -17.80 -11.68
N PHE A 15 -14.53 -18.45 -11.46
CA PHE A 15 -15.82 -17.77 -11.28
C PHE A 15 -16.38 -17.79 -9.86
N VAL A 16 -15.61 -18.19 -8.84
CA VAL A 16 -16.02 -17.92 -7.46
C VAL A 16 -15.60 -16.48 -7.14
N GLY A 17 -16.30 -15.55 -7.77
CA GLY A 17 -16.21 -14.13 -7.50
C GLY A 17 -16.47 -13.85 -6.02
N CYS A 18 -15.78 -12.86 -5.49
CA CYS A 18 -16.11 -12.20 -4.25
C CYS A 18 -17.62 -11.94 -4.18
N ARG A 19 -18.35 -12.79 -3.47
CA ARG A 19 -19.65 -12.38 -2.95
C ARG A 19 -19.34 -11.37 -1.85
N ALA A 20 -19.42 -10.09 -2.20
CA ALA A 20 -19.63 -9.06 -1.21
C ALA A 20 -20.84 -9.46 -0.39
N THR A 21 -20.63 -9.70 0.89
CA THR A 21 -21.74 -9.82 1.84
C THR A 21 -22.53 -8.52 1.75
N LYS A 22 -23.77 -8.62 1.27
CA LYS A 22 -24.71 -7.50 1.34
C LYS A 22 -24.87 -7.15 2.81
N VAL A 23 -24.28 -6.06 3.24
CA VAL A 23 -24.76 -5.32 4.38
C VAL A 23 -26.03 -4.65 3.89
N SER A 24 -27.18 -5.25 4.21
CA SER A 24 -28.47 -4.60 4.06
C SER A 24 -28.60 -3.58 5.17
N ALA A 25 -28.11 -2.37 4.95
CA ALA A 25 -28.68 -1.23 5.61
C ALA A 25 -29.95 -0.90 4.83
N ASP A 26 -31.10 -1.03 5.47
CA ASP A 26 -32.34 -0.37 5.03
C ASP A 26 -32.10 1.14 5.09
N MET A 27 -31.54 1.66 4.02
CA MET A 27 -31.58 3.08 3.74
C MET A 27 -32.85 3.32 2.93
N ASP A 28 -33.79 4.00 3.56
CA ASP A 28 -35.01 4.48 2.95
C ASP A 28 -34.75 5.00 1.54
N LYS A 29 -35.60 4.53 0.62
CA LYS A 29 -35.57 4.82 -0.81
C LYS A 29 -35.66 6.32 -1.09
N ALA A 30 -34.54 7.01 -1.07
CA ALA A 30 -34.45 8.23 -1.85
C ALA A 30 -34.47 7.84 -3.33
N PRO A 31 -35.29 8.49 -4.17
CA PRO A 31 -35.31 8.22 -5.59
C PRO A 31 -33.92 8.47 -6.13
N ALA A 32 -33.30 7.42 -6.69
CA ALA A 32 -32.02 7.52 -7.35
C ALA A 32 -32.22 8.36 -8.63
N THR A 33 -32.13 9.66 -8.51
CA THR A 33 -31.83 10.50 -9.66
C THR A 33 -30.43 10.10 -10.10
N PRO A 34 -30.23 9.65 -11.35
CA PRO A 34 -28.88 9.39 -11.84
C PRO A 34 -28.06 10.64 -11.62
N LEU A 35 -27.06 10.56 -10.76
CA LEU A 35 -26.08 11.63 -10.62
C LEU A 35 -25.46 11.79 -12.01
N ALA A 36 -25.71 12.93 -12.65
CA ALA A 36 -25.05 13.26 -13.90
C ALA A 36 -23.55 13.10 -13.69
N GLN A 37 -22.93 12.22 -14.45
CA GLN A 37 -21.50 11.98 -14.40
C GLN A 37 -20.80 13.30 -14.78
N LYS A 38 -20.36 14.06 -13.77
CA LYS A 38 -19.54 15.25 -13.99
C LYS A 38 -18.13 14.78 -14.33
N THR A 39 -17.67 15.09 -15.49
CA THR A 39 -16.25 14.99 -15.85
C THR A 39 -15.52 16.17 -15.22
N TYR A 40 -14.51 15.88 -14.44
CA TYR A 40 -13.63 16.89 -13.86
C TYR A 40 -12.30 16.90 -14.64
N ASN A 41 -11.72 18.08 -14.82
CA ASN A 41 -10.37 18.18 -15.38
C ASN A 41 -9.32 17.90 -14.29
N ASP A 42 -8.08 17.64 -14.70
CA ASP A 42 -6.99 17.27 -13.81
C ASP A 42 -6.71 18.34 -12.74
N ALA A 43 -6.83 19.62 -13.07
CA ALA A 43 -6.62 20.71 -12.12
C ALA A 43 -7.67 20.69 -11.00
N THR A 44 -8.94 20.43 -11.37
CA THR A 44 -10.01 20.28 -10.39
C THR A 44 -9.79 19.06 -9.51
N LEU A 45 -9.34 17.92 -10.09
CA LEU A 45 -9.06 16.70 -9.34
C LEU A 45 -7.86 16.87 -8.40
N LYS A 46 -6.86 17.64 -8.77
CA LYS A 46 -5.73 17.93 -7.88
C LYS A 46 -6.10 18.86 -6.71
N GLY A 47 -7.02 19.79 -6.96
CA GLY A 47 -7.45 20.78 -5.96
C GLY A 47 -8.57 20.33 -5.01
N TRP A 48 -9.27 19.20 -5.31
CA TRP A 48 -10.48 18.81 -4.60
C TRP A 48 -10.36 18.70 -3.06
N PRO A 49 -9.20 18.32 -2.48
CA PRO A 49 -9.09 18.24 -1.03
C PRO A 49 -9.29 19.59 -0.33
N HIS A 50 -8.99 20.69 -1.03
CA HIS A 50 -9.12 22.07 -0.53
C HIS A 50 -10.51 22.67 -0.76
N GLU A 51 -11.31 22.08 -1.65
CA GLU A 51 -12.64 22.52 -1.98
C GLU A 51 -13.67 22.10 -0.93
N GLY A 52 -14.90 22.57 -1.03
CA GLY A 52 -15.98 22.26 -0.09
C GLY A 52 -17.25 21.80 -0.78
N PHE A 53 -18.29 21.58 0.02
CA PHE A 53 -19.60 21.11 -0.48
C PHE A 53 -20.26 22.05 -1.49
N LYS A 54 -19.97 23.34 -1.46
CA LYS A 54 -20.46 24.29 -2.48
C LYS A 54 -19.94 23.98 -3.89
N GLN A 55 -18.74 23.40 -3.97
CA GLN A 55 -18.13 22.93 -5.21
C GLN A 55 -18.45 21.45 -5.48
N ASN A 56 -19.28 20.81 -4.66
CA ASN A 56 -19.62 19.40 -4.66
C ASN A 56 -18.45 18.45 -4.32
N PHE A 57 -17.50 18.90 -3.52
CA PHE A 57 -16.43 18.06 -3.00
C PHE A 57 -16.52 17.91 -1.47
N PRO A 58 -16.25 16.74 -0.92
CA PRO A 58 -16.20 16.53 0.53
C PRO A 58 -14.81 16.89 1.10
N GLY A 59 -14.23 18.00 0.63
CA GLY A 59 -12.91 18.47 1.05
C GLY A 59 -12.96 19.38 2.30
N LEU A 60 -11.81 20.01 2.59
CA LEU A 60 -11.60 20.80 3.81
C LEU A 60 -12.26 22.17 3.79
N ASN A 61 -12.80 22.61 2.65
CA ASN A 61 -13.38 23.95 2.48
C ASN A 61 -12.40 25.08 2.85
N LEU A 62 -11.17 24.96 2.43
CA LEU A 62 -10.04 25.77 2.86
C LEU A 62 -10.19 27.25 2.45
N GLN A 63 -10.78 27.52 1.28
CA GLN A 63 -11.04 28.87 0.80
C GLN A 63 -11.95 29.68 1.74
N GLU A 64 -13.03 29.06 2.23
CA GLU A 64 -13.92 29.70 3.18
C GLU A 64 -13.26 29.88 4.55
N ALA A 65 -12.45 28.92 4.98
CA ALA A 65 -11.67 29.02 6.21
C ALA A 65 -10.73 30.24 6.16
N TYR A 66 -10.00 30.41 5.09
CA TYR A 66 -9.13 31.60 4.92
C TYR A 66 -9.92 32.91 4.81
N ALA A 67 -11.09 32.89 4.20
CA ALA A 67 -11.96 34.07 4.15
C ALA A 67 -12.43 34.49 5.55
N LEU A 68 -12.78 33.56 6.41
CA LEU A 68 -13.16 33.81 7.81
C LEU A 68 -11.98 34.32 8.65
N LEU A 69 -10.76 33.90 8.35
CA LEU A 69 -9.55 34.29 9.07
C LEU A 69 -8.98 35.63 8.58
N LYS A 70 -9.50 36.16 7.49
CA LYS A 70 -9.01 37.42 6.91
C LYS A 70 -9.11 38.56 7.91
N GLY A 71 -7.96 39.23 8.15
CA GLY A 71 -7.85 40.34 9.08
C GLY A 71 -7.57 39.92 10.54
N LEU A 72 -7.52 38.62 10.84
CA LEU A 72 -7.03 38.14 12.13
C LEU A 72 -5.50 38.04 12.13
N THR A 73 -4.89 38.32 13.27
CA THR A 73 -3.46 38.11 13.46
C THR A 73 -3.19 36.62 13.78
N PRO A 74 -2.45 35.90 12.96
CA PRO A 74 -2.15 34.52 13.22
C PRO A 74 -1.25 34.33 14.45
N LYS A 75 -1.50 33.31 15.22
CA LYS A 75 -0.58 32.86 16.28
C LYS A 75 0.12 31.59 15.82
N LYS A 76 1.43 31.53 16.04
CA LYS A 76 2.22 30.33 15.76
C LYS A 76 1.80 29.21 16.72
N VAL A 77 1.46 28.06 16.16
CA VAL A 77 1.15 26.83 16.89
C VAL A 77 2.11 25.75 16.41
N ILE A 78 2.70 25.00 17.34
CA ILE A 78 3.53 23.85 17.03
C ILE A 78 2.61 22.61 17.00
N VAL A 79 2.66 21.86 15.92
CA VAL A 79 1.90 20.62 15.73
C VAL A 79 2.89 19.46 15.71
N GLY A 80 2.69 18.48 16.60
CA GLY A 80 3.43 17.23 16.57
C GLY A 80 2.82 16.28 15.52
N VAL A 81 3.63 15.77 14.61
CA VAL A 81 3.26 14.77 13.64
C VAL A 81 3.89 13.45 14.07
N VAL A 82 3.08 12.40 14.25
CA VAL A 82 3.52 11.03 14.55
C VAL A 82 3.14 10.17 13.35
N ASP A 83 4.14 9.79 12.59
CA ASP A 83 3.97 9.09 11.31
C ASP A 83 5.04 8.00 11.13
N SER A 84 4.94 7.20 10.08
CA SER A 84 5.97 6.24 9.67
C SER A 84 7.20 6.89 9.04
N GLY A 85 7.10 8.17 8.65
CA GLY A 85 8.16 9.00 8.10
C GLY A 85 7.59 10.34 7.63
N VAL A 86 8.39 11.41 7.71
CA VAL A 86 8.01 12.75 7.26
C VAL A 86 9.14 13.31 6.40
N ASP A 87 8.84 13.65 5.15
CA ASP A 87 9.80 14.34 4.29
C ASP A 87 9.91 15.82 4.69
N ILE A 88 10.78 16.13 5.64
CA ILE A 88 11.03 17.49 6.12
C ILE A 88 11.63 18.40 5.05
N ASN A 89 12.14 17.85 3.95
CA ASN A 89 12.70 18.60 2.83
C ASN A 89 11.68 18.88 1.72
N HIS A 90 10.44 18.36 1.88
CA HIS A 90 9.37 18.60 0.92
C HIS A 90 9.15 20.09 0.71
N GLU A 91 8.93 20.52 -0.54
CA GLU A 91 8.81 21.94 -0.91
C GLU A 91 7.73 22.70 -0.13
N ASP A 92 6.65 22.03 0.27
CA ASP A 92 5.57 22.63 1.06
C ASP A 92 5.86 22.66 2.55
N LEU A 93 6.77 21.84 3.06
CA LEU A 93 7.07 21.69 4.49
C LEU A 93 8.31 22.45 4.93
N LYS A 94 9.34 22.54 4.11
CA LYS A 94 10.67 23.10 4.48
C LYS A 94 10.65 24.49 5.15
N ASN A 95 9.62 25.29 4.90
CA ASN A 95 9.48 26.64 5.48
C ASN A 95 8.68 26.67 6.79
N VAL A 96 8.04 25.56 7.15
CA VAL A 96 7.15 25.46 8.31
C VAL A 96 7.54 24.34 9.28
N VAL A 97 8.54 23.53 8.92
CA VAL A 97 9.10 22.52 9.81
C VAL A 97 9.60 23.19 11.09
N TRP A 98 9.23 22.61 12.23
CA TRP A 98 9.71 23.09 13.52
C TRP A 98 11.22 22.82 13.65
N VAL A 99 11.92 23.73 14.30
CA VAL A 99 13.35 23.63 14.57
C VAL A 99 13.55 23.73 16.08
N ASN A 100 14.21 22.75 16.69
CA ASN A 100 14.68 22.84 18.05
C ASN A 100 15.89 23.79 18.12
N THR A 101 15.62 25.04 18.47
CA THR A 101 16.66 26.09 18.53
C THR A 101 17.61 25.95 19.70
N LYS A 102 17.41 24.97 20.57
CA LYS A 102 18.31 24.69 21.67
C LYS A 102 19.38 23.65 21.31
N GLU A 103 19.19 22.94 20.22
CA GLU A 103 20.16 22.01 19.67
C GLU A 103 21.11 22.69 18.70
N ILE A 104 22.38 22.31 18.73
CA ILE A 104 23.39 22.68 17.73
C ILE A 104 23.50 21.50 16.75
N PRO A 105 23.03 21.65 15.52
CA PRO A 105 22.97 20.53 14.59
C PRO A 105 24.32 19.80 14.41
N ASP A 106 24.26 18.48 14.33
CA ASP A 106 25.39 17.60 13.97
C ASP A 106 26.62 17.68 14.89
N ASN A 107 26.43 18.11 16.14
CA ASN A 107 27.52 18.15 17.12
C ASN A 107 27.65 16.88 17.97
N GLY A 108 26.67 15.96 17.89
CA GLY A 108 26.64 14.70 18.63
C GLY A 108 26.36 14.85 20.14
N ILE A 109 25.81 16.00 20.55
CA ILE A 109 25.51 16.33 21.96
C ILE A 109 24.00 16.61 22.07
N ASP A 110 23.40 16.17 23.13
CA ASP A 110 22.06 16.56 23.58
C ASP A 110 22.20 17.90 24.35
N ASP A 111 22.15 19.03 23.61
CA ASP A 111 22.43 20.36 24.16
C ASP A 111 21.34 20.82 25.13
N ASP A 112 20.08 20.45 24.90
CA ASP A 112 18.96 20.84 25.75
C ASP A 112 18.63 19.81 26.85
N LYS A 113 19.36 18.69 26.87
CA LYS A 113 19.28 17.62 27.87
C LYS A 113 17.90 16.99 27.99
N ASN A 114 17.20 16.88 26.85
CA ASN A 114 15.90 16.25 26.77
C ASN A 114 15.97 14.71 26.58
N GLY A 115 17.16 14.16 26.30
CA GLY A 115 17.46 12.76 26.08
C GLY A 115 17.60 12.35 24.61
N TYR A 116 17.49 13.30 23.70
CA TYR A 116 17.57 13.07 22.25
C TYR A 116 18.69 13.92 21.64
N VAL A 117 19.73 13.26 21.14
CA VAL A 117 20.93 13.91 20.59
C VAL A 117 20.61 14.48 19.20
N ASP A 118 20.90 15.76 18.97
CA ASP A 118 20.68 16.43 17.69
C ASP A 118 19.22 16.32 17.18
N ASP A 119 18.21 16.39 18.05
CA ASP A 119 16.79 16.27 17.67
C ASP A 119 16.21 17.58 17.06
N VAL A 120 16.94 18.13 16.10
CA VAL A 120 16.67 19.44 15.49
C VAL A 120 15.26 19.55 14.89
N HIS A 121 14.76 18.48 14.29
CA HIS A 121 13.43 18.46 13.64
C HIS A 121 12.50 17.37 14.21
N GLY A 122 12.91 16.69 15.25
CA GLY A 122 12.20 15.58 15.85
C GLY A 122 13.06 14.32 15.94
N TRP A 123 12.43 13.17 16.07
CA TRP A 123 13.13 11.93 16.39
C TRP A 123 12.56 10.73 15.64
N ASN A 124 13.43 9.89 15.08
CA ASN A 124 13.09 8.60 14.52
C ASN A 124 13.23 7.52 15.59
N PHE A 125 12.12 7.11 16.16
CA PHE A 125 12.09 6.13 17.26
C PHE A 125 12.51 4.72 16.85
N LEU A 126 12.42 4.38 15.57
CA LEU A 126 12.85 3.09 15.04
C LEU A 126 14.30 3.11 14.52
N GLY A 127 14.91 4.28 14.38
CA GLY A 127 16.27 4.41 13.88
C GLY A 127 16.44 3.78 12.50
N ASN A 128 17.39 2.86 12.38
CA ASN A 128 17.68 2.18 11.09
C ASN A 128 16.80 0.94 10.85
N ILE A 129 15.64 0.86 11.49
CA ILE A 129 14.67 -0.21 11.26
C ILE A 129 13.65 0.25 10.22
N ALA A 130 13.66 -0.38 9.05
CA ALA A 130 12.69 -0.15 7.99
C ALA A 130 11.53 -1.16 7.98
N GLN A 131 11.64 -2.26 8.75
CA GLN A 131 10.64 -3.33 8.81
C GLN A 131 10.46 -3.79 10.25
N GLU A 132 9.23 -4.12 10.63
CA GLU A 132 8.90 -4.59 11.98
C GLU A 132 7.83 -5.70 11.95
N ASN A 133 7.73 -6.45 13.04
CA ASN A 133 6.63 -7.38 13.25
C ASN A 133 5.31 -6.63 13.47
N THR A 134 4.20 -7.25 13.08
CA THR A 134 2.88 -6.82 13.56
C THR A 134 2.73 -7.18 15.05
N GLU A 135 1.87 -6.46 15.75
CA GLU A 135 1.64 -6.71 17.19
C GLU A 135 1.12 -8.14 17.45
N MET A 136 0.23 -8.64 16.59
CA MET A 136 -0.21 -10.04 16.69
C MET A 136 0.95 -11.05 16.57
N THR A 137 1.96 -10.77 15.72
CA THR A 137 3.15 -11.60 15.57
C THR A 137 4.00 -11.55 16.83
N ARG A 138 4.15 -10.36 17.43
CA ARG A 138 4.88 -10.15 18.69
C ARG A 138 4.22 -10.92 19.84
N ILE A 139 2.91 -10.81 20.00
CA ILE A 139 2.15 -11.54 21.02
C ILE A 139 2.23 -13.05 20.76
N TYR A 140 2.02 -13.50 19.52
CA TYR A 140 2.12 -14.91 19.15
C TYR A 140 3.48 -15.51 19.48
N LYS A 141 4.56 -14.78 19.22
CA LYS A 141 5.94 -15.19 19.49
C LYS A 141 6.19 -15.49 20.96
N THR A 142 5.54 -14.79 21.88
CA THR A 142 5.74 -14.98 23.33
C THR A 142 5.31 -16.36 23.82
N LYS A 143 4.37 -17.00 23.13
CA LYS A 143 3.72 -18.26 23.54
C LYS A 143 3.06 -18.19 24.93
N ASP A 144 2.88 -16.98 25.46
CA ASP A 144 2.29 -16.76 26.78
C ASP A 144 0.75 -16.85 26.72
N LYS A 145 0.23 -18.02 27.07
CA LYS A 145 -1.21 -18.29 27.12
C LYS A 145 -1.95 -17.53 28.24
N LYS A 146 -1.24 -16.89 29.16
CA LYS A 146 -1.82 -16.06 30.22
C LYS A 146 -2.08 -14.63 29.73
N ASN A 147 -1.44 -14.22 28.63
CA ASN A 147 -1.74 -12.95 28.01
C ASN A 147 -3.18 -12.99 27.48
N PRO A 148 -4.06 -12.05 27.88
CA PRO A 148 -5.46 -12.04 27.46
C PRO A 148 -5.64 -11.96 25.93
N ASP A 149 -4.69 -11.35 25.22
CA ASP A 149 -4.76 -11.16 23.79
C ASP A 149 -4.15 -12.32 22.99
N TYR A 150 -3.48 -13.28 23.65
CA TYR A 150 -2.75 -14.35 22.96
C TYR A 150 -3.63 -15.20 22.04
N ALA A 151 -4.84 -15.58 22.50
CA ALA A 151 -5.73 -16.42 21.72
C ALA A 151 -6.18 -15.73 20.43
N ASN A 152 -6.52 -14.44 20.51
CA ASN A 152 -6.90 -13.63 19.37
C ASN A 152 -5.72 -13.37 18.44
N ALA A 153 -4.57 -12.98 18.98
CA ALA A 153 -3.35 -12.76 18.21
C ALA A 153 -2.92 -14.02 17.46
N LYS A 154 -2.99 -15.20 18.10
CA LYS A 154 -2.68 -16.47 17.44
C LYS A 154 -3.64 -16.76 16.29
N LYS A 155 -4.94 -16.58 16.51
CA LYS A 155 -5.97 -16.80 15.47
C LYS A 155 -5.75 -15.89 14.26
N GLU A 156 -5.51 -14.60 14.50
CA GLU A 156 -5.27 -13.63 13.44
C GLU A 156 -3.94 -13.90 12.71
N PHE A 157 -2.88 -14.25 13.45
CA PHE A 157 -1.59 -14.63 12.88
C PHE A 157 -1.70 -15.85 11.96
N ASP A 158 -2.36 -16.93 12.43
CA ASP A 158 -2.55 -18.15 11.64
C ASP A 158 -3.35 -17.87 10.36
N LYS A 159 -4.43 -17.10 10.48
CA LYS A 159 -5.29 -16.68 9.36
C LYS A 159 -4.51 -15.85 8.35
N GLU A 160 -3.88 -14.76 8.83
CA GLU A 160 -3.17 -13.81 7.96
C GLU A 160 -1.99 -14.47 7.26
N THR A 161 -1.27 -15.35 7.96
CA THR A 161 -0.16 -16.11 7.37
C THR A 161 -0.65 -17.06 6.28
N ALA A 162 -1.75 -17.79 6.52
CA ALA A 162 -2.32 -18.69 5.53
C ALA A 162 -2.85 -17.93 4.30
N GLU A 163 -3.56 -16.83 4.50
CA GLU A 163 -4.06 -15.98 3.41
C GLU A 163 -2.93 -15.35 2.60
N THR A 164 -1.89 -14.84 3.27
CA THR A 164 -0.73 -14.24 2.62
C THR A 164 0.00 -15.27 1.74
N LYS A 165 0.26 -16.47 2.26
CA LYS A 165 0.85 -17.59 1.49
C LYS A 165 0.00 -17.98 0.29
N LYS A 166 -1.32 -18.07 0.48
CA LYS A 166 -2.27 -18.40 -0.60
C LYS A 166 -2.26 -17.34 -1.70
N ARG A 167 -2.30 -16.05 -1.32
CA ARG A 167 -2.26 -14.95 -2.27
C ARG A 167 -0.93 -14.89 -3.01
N LYS A 168 0.20 -15.01 -2.30
CA LYS A 168 1.51 -15.09 -2.93
C LYS A 168 1.56 -16.19 -3.99
N GLY A 169 1.16 -17.45 -3.63
CA GLY A 169 1.14 -18.56 -4.57
C GLY A 169 0.24 -18.31 -5.78
N TYR A 170 -0.88 -17.60 -5.61
CA TYR A 170 -1.72 -17.20 -6.73
C TYR A 170 -0.99 -16.25 -7.69
N TYR A 171 -0.31 -15.21 -7.18
CA TYR A 171 0.44 -14.27 -8.02
C TYR A 171 1.66 -14.91 -8.69
N GLU A 172 2.33 -15.86 -8.01
CA GLU A 172 3.42 -16.64 -8.58
C GLU A 172 2.95 -17.54 -9.75
N GLN A 173 1.75 -18.10 -9.66
CA GLN A 173 1.15 -18.82 -10.78
C GLN A 173 0.71 -17.87 -11.90
N LEU A 174 0.11 -16.74 -11.53
CA LEU A 174 -0.38 -15.76 -12.48
C LEU A 174 0.76 -15.16 -13.32
N ILE A 175 1.91 -14.88 -12.74
CA ILE A 175 3.06 -14.35 -13.49
C ILE A 175 3.58 -15.38 -14.49
N GLN A 176 3.64 -16.67 -14.14
CA GLN A 176 4.06 -17.71 -15.08
C GLN A 176 3.12 -17.84 -16.29
N ILE A 177 1.80 -17.80 -16.04
CA ILE A 177 0.79 -17.83 -17.10
C ILE A 177 0.92 -16.58 -17.99
N THR A 178 1.10 -15.42 -17.36
CA THR A 178 1.26 -14.14 -18.05
C THR A 178 2.53 -14.09 -18.88
N GLU A 179 3.66 -14.60 -18.39
CA GLU A 179 4.91 -14.69 -19.15
C GLU A 179 4.78 -15.60 -20.38
N PHE A 180 4.09 -16.72 -20.25
CA PHE A 180 3.81 -17.57 -21.38
C PHE A 180 2.95 -16.85 -22.43
N ALA A 181 1.89 -16.17 -21.99
CA ALA A 181 1.00 -15.43 -22.87
C ALA A 181 1.71 -14.24 -23.54
N ASP A 182 2.52 -13.48 -22.77
CA ASP A 182 3.30 -12.34 -23.25
C ASP A 182 4.27 -12.77 -24.36
N ASN A 183 5.02 -13.84 -24.16
CA ASN A 183 5.95 -14.38 -25.15
C ASN A 183 5.27 -14.76 -26.49
N ASN A 184 4.05 -15.25 -26.43
CA ASN A 184 3.27 -15.57 -27.63
C ASN A 184 2.69 -14.31 -28.29
N LEU A 185 2.18 -13.37 -27.49
CA LEU A 185 1.61 -12.13 -28.01
C LEU A 185 2.64 -11.19 -28.61
N ARG A 186 3.88 -11.17 -28.11
CA ARG A 186 4.99 -10.47 -28.77
C ARG A 186 5.20 -10.96 -30.20
N LYS A 187 5.11 -12.28 -30.43
CA LYS A 187 5.22 -12.85 -31.78
C LYS A 187 4.02 -12.47 -32.65
N ILE A 188 2.81 -12.45 -32.09
CA ILE A 188 1.58 -12.11 -32.82
C ILE A 188 1.54 -10.62 -33.18
N THR A 189 1.92 -9.75 -32.23
CA THR A 189 1.88 -8.28 -32.39
C THR A 189 3.12 -7.73 -33.08
N GLY A 190 4.24 -8.44 -33.02
CA GLY A 190 5.54 -7.96 -33.48
C GLY A 190 6.15 -6.86 -32.58
N LYS A 191 5.67 -6.72 -31.35
CA LYS A 191 6.07 -5.67 -30.41
C LYS A 191 6.59 -6.25 -29.11
N GLU A 192 7.66 -5.68 -28.55
CA GLU A 192 8.17 -6.01 -27.22
C GLU A 192 7.24 -5.56 -26.10
N VAL A 193 6.62 -4.40 -26.27
CA VAL A 193 5.59 -3.86 -25.37
C VAL A 193 4.39 -3.50 -26.22
N TYR A 194 3.22 -3.96 -25.82
CA TYR A 194 1.98 -3.82 -26.59
C TYR A 194 0.81 -3.46 -25.66
N THR A 195 -0.24 -2.92 -26.28
CA THR A 195 -1.51 -2.56 -25.67
C THR A 195 -2.62 -3.50 -26.12
N ALA A 196 -3.80 -3.41 -25.52
CA ALA A 196 -4.99 -4.13 -26.01
C ALA A 196 -5.33 -3.78 -27.47
N LYS A 197 -5.12 -2.51 -27.87
CA LYS A 197 -5.33 -2.06 -29.26
C LYS A 197 -4.36 -2.70 -30.24
N ASP A 198 -3.10 -2.93 -29.82
CA ASP A 198 -2.13 -3.62 -30.66
C ASP A 198 -2.52 -5.08 -30.88
N ILE A 199 -3.02 -5.74 -29.83
CA ILE A 199 -3.56 -7.10 -29.96
C ILE A 199 -4.74 -7.11 -30.94
N ASP A 200 -5.70 -6.19 -30.80
CA ASP A 200 -6.86 -6.11 -31.71
C ASP A 200 -6.42 -5.91 -33.18
N ALA A 201 -5.47 -5.02 -33.41
CA ALA A 201 -4.94 -4.76 -34.74
C ALA A 201 -4.24 -6.00 -35.34
N ALA A 202 -3.42 -6.68 -34.54
CA ALA A 202 -2.65 -7.84 -34.98
C ALA A 202 -3.50 -9.10 -35.19
N THR A 203 -4.65 -9.20 -34.53
CA THR A 203 -5.57 -10.35 -34.62
C THR A 203 -6.74 -10.14 -35.58
N LYS A 204 -6.93 -8.93 -36.06
CA LYS A 204 -8.06 -8.58 -36.96
C LYS A 204 -8.10 -9.47 -38.20
N GLY A 205 -9.24 -10.14 -38.43
CA GLY A 205 -9.45 -11.01 -39.55
C GLY A 205 -8.68 -12.33 -39.53
N LYS A 206 -8.02 -12.67 -38.43
CA LYS A 206 -7.34 -13.95 -38.25
C LYS A 206 -8.17 -14.88 -37.39
N THR A 207 -8.07 -16.17 -37.67
CA THR A 207 -8.65 -17.24 -36.82
C THR A 207 -7.55 -17.93 -36.04
N PHE A 208 -7.80 -18.16 -34.78
CA PHE A 208 -6.89 -18.85 -33.88
C PHE A 208 -7.56 -20.08 -33.30
N ASP A 209 -6.79 -21.04 -32.84
CA ASP A 209 -7.30 -22.16 -32.08
C ASP A 209 -7.85 -21.71 -30.71
N ALA A 210 -8.62 -22.56 -30.06
CA ALA A 210 -9.26 -22.22 -28.79
C ALA A 210 -8.26 -21.77 -27.70
N PRO A 211 -7.14 -22.47 -27.45
CA PRO A 211 -6.16 -22.06 -26.45
C PRO A 211 -5.54 -20.66 -26.74
N THR A 212 -5.23 -20.38 -27.99
CA THR A 212 -4.69 -19.07 -28.38
C THR A 212 -5.74 -17.96 -28.22
N THR A 213 -6.99 -18.25 -28.52
CA THR A 213 -8.11 -17.31 -28.33
C THR A 213 -8.31 -16.99 -26.85
N GLU A 214 -8.30 -18.00 -25.98
CA GLU A 214 -8.39 -17.82 -24.53
C GLU A 214 -7.21 -17.01 -23.96
N MET A 215 -6.01 -17.26 -24.42
CA MET A 215 -4.80 -16.52 -24.06
C MET A 215 -4.91 -15.04 -24.48
N ILE A 216 -5.39 -14.75 -25.68
CA ILE A 216 -5.61 -13.38 -26.17
C ILE A 216 -6.62 -12.66 -25.28
N GLN A 217 -7.75 -13.31 -24.96
CA GLN A 217 -8.78 -12.73 -24.11
C GLN A 217 -8.26 -12.48 -22.69
N PHE A 218 -7.54 -13.43 -22.11
CA PHE A 218 -6.92 -13.29 -20.81
C PHE A 218 -5.99 -12.07 -20.73
N MET A 219 -5.08 -11.90 -21.69
CA MET A 219 -4.17 -10.77 -21.70
C MET A 219 -4.89 -9.44 -21.95
N LYS A 220 -5.92 -9.41 -22.79
CA LYS A 220 -6.74 -8.21 -22.96
C LYS A 220 -7.48 -7.83 -21.70
N GLN A 221 -7.92 -8.80 -20.91
CA GLN A 221 -8.54 -8.53 -19.61
C GLN A 221 -7.55 -7.92 -18.63
N LEU A 222 -6.30 -8.42 -18.55
CA LEU A 222 -5.26 -7.82 -17.72
C LEU A 222 -4.90 -6.40 -18.21
N LEU A 223 -4.91 -6.17 -19.53
CA LEU A 223 -4.62 -4.85 -20.12
C LEU A 223 -5.77 -3.84 -19.98
N ALA A 224 -6.93 -4.24 -19.45
CA ALA A 224 -8.03 -3.30 -19.19
C ALA A 224 -7.71 -2.30 -18.07
N ASP A 225 -6.92 -2.71 -17.10
CA ASP A 225 -6.61 -1.94 -15.91
C ASP A 225 -5.22 -1.27 -15.94
N VAL A 226 -4.40 -1.58 -16.96
CA VAL A 226 -3.04 -1.05 -17.12
C VAL A 226 -2.80 -0.51 -18.52
N SER A 227 -1.76 0.32 -18.68
CA SER A 227 -1.50 1.01 -19.95
C SER A 227 -0.91 0.10 -21.03
N ASN A 228 -0.08 -0.88 -20.65
CA ASN A 228 0.62 -1.77 -21.59
C ASN A 228 1.09 -3.06 -20.90
N SER A 229 1.63 -4.00 -21.69
CA SER A 229 2.07 -5.31 -21.19
C SER A 229 3.24 -5.25 -20.21
N GLY A 230 4.08 -4.21 -20.27
CA GLY A 230 5.18 -4.00 -19.32
C GLY A 230 4.67 -3.68 -17.91
N ASP A 231 3.59 -2.91 -17.84
CA ASP A 231 2.96 -2.53 -16.55
C ASP A 231 2.36 -3.75 -15.85
N ILE A 232 1.77 -4.71 -16.58
CA ILE A 232 1.25 -5.97 -16.00
C ILE A 232 2.35 -6.69 -15.23
N LYS A 233 3.51 -6.88 -15.87
CA LYS A 233 4.63 -7.61 -15.26
C LYS A 233 5.13 -6.89 -14.01
N LYS A 234 5.21 -5.58 -14.06
CA LYS A 234 5.61 -4.76 -12.91
C LYS A 234 4.64 -4.96 -11.75
N GLU A 235 3.33 -4.79 -11.96
CA GLU A 235 2.32 -4.92 -10.92
C GLU A 235 2.29 -6.31 -10.29
N LEU A 236 2.47 -7.37 -11.09
CA LEU A 236 2.54 -8.73 -10.57
C LEU A 236 3.78 -8.96 -9.70
N ASN A 237 4.94 -8.44 -10.09
CA ASN A 237 6.15 -8.52 -9.27
C ASN A 237 6.02 -7.71 -7.99
N ASP A 238 5.48 -6.49 -8.06
CA ASP A 238 5.25 -5.62 -6.90
C ASP A 238 4.32 -6.33 -5.89
N ALA A 239 3.28 -7.02 -6.38
CA ALA A 239 2.40 -7.80 -5.53
C ALA A 239 3.11 -9.00 -4.86
N ILE A 240 3.97 -9.72 -5.58
CA ILE A 240 4.76 -10.83 -5.03
C ILE A 240 5.72 -10.29 -3.96
N GLU A 241 6.44 -9.21 -4.24
CA GLU A 241 7.36 -8.55 -3.31
C GLU A 241 6.64 -8.09 -2.03
N TYR A 242 5.44 -7.52 -2.16
CA TYR A 242 4.61 -7.16 -1.02
C TYR A 242 4.33 -8.36 -0.10
N PHE A 243 3.91 -9.50 -0.67
CA PHE A 243 3.63 -10.69 0.13
C PHE A 243 4.89 -11.33 0.69
N ASP A 244 6.01 -11.27 -0.04
CA ASP A 244 7.32 -11.72 0.45
C ASP A 244 7.77 -10.89 1.65
N THR A 245 7.71 -9.58 1.54
CA THR A 245 8.01 -8.64 2.62
C THR A 245 7.16 -8.93 3.86
N LYS A 246 5.86 -9.15 3.64
CA LYS A 246 4.94 -9.47 4.72
C LYS A 246 5.29 -10.78 5.43
N LEU A 247 5.61 -11.85 4.69
CA LEU A 247 6.02 -13.13 5.26
C LEU A 247 7.42 -13.09 5.88
N LYS A 248 8.33 -12.32 5.30
CA LYS A 248 9.72 -12.24 5.74
C LYS A 248 9.89 -11.43 7.03
N TYR A 249 9.07 -10.40 7.20
CA TYR A 249 9.20 -9.43 8.28
C TYR A 249 7.96 -9.39 9.19
N HIS A 250 6.81 -8.99 8.67
CA HIS A 250 5.64 -8.67 9.47
C HIS A 250 5.04 -9.90 10.17
N LEU A 251 5.02 -11.03 9.48
CA LEU A 251 4.48 -12.31 9.95
C LEU A 251 5.57 -13.33 10.28
N ASN A 252 6.79 -12.88 10.55
CA ASN A 252 7.90 -13.75 10.90
C ASN A 252 8.22 -13.64 12.40
N PRO A 253 7.85 -14.61 13.23
CA PRO A 253 8.14 -14.58 14.67
C PRO A 253 9.63 -14.55 15.01
N ASP A 254 10.49 -15.01 14.08
CA ASP A 254 11.94 -15.05 14.29
C ASP A 254 12.61 -13.72 13.93
N PHE A 255 11.92 -12.85 13.19
CA PHE A 255 12.39 -11.51 12.88
C PHE A 255 12.27 -10.61 14.11
N SER A 256 13.36 -9.96 14.51
CA SER A 256 13.40 -9.15 15.73
C SER A 256 14.40 -7.99 15.58
N PRO A 257 14.10 -7.01 14.71
CA PRO A 257 15.04 -5.93 14.40
C PRO A 257 15.27 -5.00 15.59
N ARG A 258 14.27 -4.74 16.41
CA ARG A 258 14.42 -3.94 17.63
C ARG A 258 15.47 -4.54 18.56
N LYS A 259 15.44 -5.86 18.75
CA LYS A 259 16.42 -6.56 19.56
C LYS A 259 17.82 -6.57 18.94
N THR A 260 17.91 -6.75 17.64
CA THR A 260 19.20 -6.90 16.92
C THR A 260 19.84 -5.57 16.54
N ILE A 261 19.07 -4.60 16.09
CA ILE A 261 19.54 -3.29 15.59
C ILE A 261 19.50 -2.24 16.71
N LEU A 262 18.35 -2.02 17.34
CA LEU A 262 18.22 -1.05 18.43
C LEU A 262 18.79 -1.58 19.76
N LYS A 263 18.99 -2.91 19.87
CA LYS A 263 19.35 -3.58 21.15
C LYS A 263 18.33 -3.26 22.26
N ASP A 264 17.07 -3.14 21.85
CA ASP A 264 15.96 -2.89 22.75
C ASP A 264 15.72 -4.07 23.68
N ASN A 265 15.38 -3.78 24.92
CA ASN A 265 14.83 -4.74 25.85
C ASN A 265 13.34 -4.46 26.03
N GLU A 266 12.49 -5.24 25.39
CA GLU A 266 11.03 -5.09 25.42
C GLU A 266 10.43 -5.14 26.84
N ASN A 267 11.19 -5.63 27.82
CA ASN A 267 10.80 -5.70 29.23
C ASN A 267 11.37 -4.56 30.09
N ASP A 268 12.18 -3.67 29.52
CA ASP A 268 12.76 -2.54 30.21
C ASP A 268 12.10 -1.23 29.80
N PHE A 269 11.03 -0.87 30.49
CA PHE A 269 10.29 0.38 30.26
C PHE A 269 11.01 1.64 30.76
N THR A 270 12.18 1.51 31.37
CA THR A 270 12.96 2.66 31.84
C THR A 270 13.79 3.27 30.72
N LYS A 271 14.16 2.49 29.71
CA LYS A 271 14.93 2.94 28.54
C LYS A 271 13.98 3.50 27.49
N LYS A 272 14.03 4.82 27.29
CA LYS A 272 13.08 5.56 26.45
C LYS A 272 13.69 6.13 25.18
N TYR A 273 15.02 6.15 25.08
CA TYR A 273 15.75 6.89 24.03
C TYR A 273 16.37 5.91 23.03
N TYR A 274 15.50 5.29 22.22
CA TYR A 274 15.90 4.48 21.08
C TYR A 274 15.76 5.29 19.80
N GLY A 275 16.50 4.90 18.78
CA GLY A 275 16.39 5.52 17.47
C GLY A 275 17.53 6.50 17.18
N ASN A 276 17.28 7.45 16.32
CA ASN A 276 18.22 8.49 15.89
C ASN A 276 17.49 9.75 15.42
N ASN A 277 18.25 10.78 15.05
CA ASN A 277 17.75 12.04 14.54
C ASN A 277 17.39 12.05 13.04
N ASN A 278 17.49 10.92 12.37
CA ASN A 278 17.07 10.80 10.97
C ASN A 278 15.54 10.62 10.90
N VAL A 279 14.81 11.71 10.74
CA VAL A 279 13.34 11.75 10.71
C VAL A 279 12.75 11.50 9.32
N ILE A 280 13.59 11.39 8.29
CA ILE A 280 13.18 11.04 6.93
C ILE A 280 12.99 9.53 6.87
N GLY A 281 11.76 9.08 6.59
CA GLY A 281 11.39 7.66 6.50
C GLY A 281 11.58 7.08 5.10
#